data_7436e55deaada72411a774bf2229978b
#
_entry.id   7436e55deaada72411a774bf2229978b
#
_cell.length_a   1.000
_cell.length_b   1.000
_cell.length_c   1.000
_cell.angle_alpha   90.00
_cell.angle_beta   90.00
_cell.angle_gamma   90.00
#
_symmetry.space_group_name_H-M   'P 1'
#
loop_
_entity.id
_entity.type
_entity.pdbx_description
1 polymer ?
#
loop_
_entity_poly.entity_id
_entity_poly.type
_entity_poly.pdbx_seq_one_letter_code
_entity_poly.pdbx_strand_id
1 'polypeptide(L)'
;MKTAYQHTKKGQSCFLRAGLLMLLVLFCSVSGWAAKQESIKKKEINKSFNVGKNDILQVDNRYGNITVTHWSKSEVSIRVVIEAKARNDEKAQAIIDRVNIRMEKIGNTVSAVTSLRSQN
;
A
#
# COMPACT_ATOMS: atom_id res chain seq x y z
N MET A 1 62.55 37.93 -16.35
CA MET A 1 62.33 36.79 -15.41
C MET A 1 61.14 36.95 -14.48
N LYS A 2 60.72 38.16 -14.18
CA LYS A 2 59.52 38.35 -13.27
C LYS A 2 58.16 38.08 -13.95
N THR A 3 58.03 38.11 -15.24
CA THR A 3 56.79 37.87 -15.98
C THR A 3 56.43 36.40 -16.12
N ALA A 4 57.36 35.48 -16.13
CA ALA A 4 57.10 34.04 -16.20
C ALA A 4 56.56 33.45 -14.90
N TYR A 5 56.87 34.08 -13.77
CA TYR A 5 56.38 33.63 -12.42
C TYR A 5 54.92 34.01 -12.13
N GLN A 6 54.41 35.06 -12.76
CA GLN A 6 53.01 35.47 -12.59
C GLN A 6 52.04 34.67 -13.47
N HIS A 7 52.49 34.05 -14.54
CA HIS A 7 51.66 33.21 -15.37
C HIS A 7 51.30 31.87 -14.74
N THR A 8 52.17 31.32 -13.92
CA THR A 8 51.90 30.05 -13.21
C THR A 8 50.90 30.20 -12.07
N LYS A 9 50.76 31.35 -11.45
CA LYS A 9 49.75 31.58 -10.40
C LYS A 9 48.35 31.79 -10.95
N LYS A 10 48.18 32.31 -12.15
CA LYS A 10 46.86 32.43 -12.82
C LYS A 10 46.28 31.09 -13.29
N GLY A 11 47.12 30.14 -13.62
CA GLY A 11 46.70 28.81 -14.05
C GLY A 11 46.13 27.98 -12.90
N GLN A 12 46.68 28.11 -11.69
CA GLN A 12 46.19 27.35 -10.52
C GLN A 12 44.83 27.80 -10.00
N SER A 13 44.51 29.07 -10.10
CA SER A 13 43.23 29.59 -9.65
C SER A 13 42.04 29.19 -10.57
N CYS A 14 42.29 28.99 -11.86
CA CYS A 14 41.30 28.51 -12.81
C CYS A 14 40.96 27.02 -12.60
N PHE A 15 41.91 26.18 -12.26
CA PHE A 15 41.71 24.76 -11.97
C PHE A 15 40.89 24.54 -10.69
N LEU A 16 41.14 25.30 -9.65
CA LEU A 16 40.37 25.25 -8.40
C LEU A 16 38.92 25.70 -8.58
N ARG A 17 38.67 26.71 -9.39
CA ARG A 17 37.33 27.20 -9.70
C ARG A 17 36.55 26.23 -10.60
N ALA A 18 37.18 25.61 -11.56
CA ALA A 18 36.57 24.60 -12.43
C ALA A 18 36.24 23.31 -11.64
N GLY A 19 37.13 22.88 -10.75
CA GLY A 19 36.90 21.74 -9.86
C GLY A 19 35.74 21.96 -8.88
N LEU A 20 35.62 23.16 -8.30
CA LEU A 20 34.53 23.53 -7.41
C LEU A 20 33.17 23.58 -8.12
N LEU A 21 33.11 24.13 -9.34
CA LEU A 21 31.91 24.15 -10.16
C LEU A 21 31.49 22.75 -10.60
N MET A 22 32.42 21.87 -10.91
CA MET A 22 32.15 20.48 -11.30
C MET A 22 31.61 19.65 -10.12
N LEU A 23 32.13 19.90 -8.92
CA LEU A 23 31.64 19.28 -7.68
C LEU A 23 30.21 19.72 -7.34
N LEU A 24 29.87 20.98 -7.59
CA LEU A 24 28.52 21.52 -7.36
C LEU A 24 27.49 20.93 -8.32
N VAL A 25 27.85 20.69 -9.57
CA VAL A 25 26.99 20.06 -10.58
C VAL A 25 26.73 18.57 -10.26
N LEU A 26 27.72 17.87 -9.72
CA LEU A 26 27.54 16.49 -9.25
C LEU A 26 26.61 16.36 -8.04
N PHE A 27 26.53 17.39 -7.21
CA PHE A 27 25.64 17.39 -6.02
C PHE A 27 24.17 17.62 -6.38
N CYS A 28 23.86 18.25 -7.51
CA CYS A 28 22.49 18.50 -7.97
C CYS A 28 21.83 17.31 -8.65
N SER A 29 22.57 16.27 -9.04
CA SER A 29 22.04 15.13 -9.77
C SER A 29 21.41 14.03 -8.90
N VAL A 30 21.49 14.12 -7.58
CA VAL A 30 20.97 13.08 -6.66
C VAL A 30 19.55 13.35 -6.16
N SER A 31 18.98 14.51 -6.46
CA SER A 31 17.69 14.95 -5.89
C SER A 31 16.45 14.58 -6.74
N GLY A 32 16.57 13.71 -7.73
CA GLY A 32 15.47 13.46 -8.69
C GLY A 32 14.64 12.19 -8.48
N TRP A 33 14.97 11.33 -7.52
CA TRP A 33 14.31 10.03 -7.39
C TRP A 33 13.55 9.92 -6.05
N ALA A 34 12.61 10.82 -5.83
CA ALA A 34 11.58 10.57 -4.85
C ALA A 34 10.55 9.61 -5.47
N ALA A 35 10.79 8.31 -5.37
CA ALA A 35 9.79 7.31 -5.68
C ALA A 35 8.55 7.60 -4.83
N LYS A 36 7.39 7.75 -5.45
CA LYS A 36 6.10 7.81 -4.74
C LYS A 36 5.93 6.50 -4.00
N GLN A 37 6.21 6.50 -2.71
CA GLN A 37 6.03 5.33 -1.88
C GLN A 37 4.53 5.18 -1.59
N GLU A 38 3.89 4.23 -2.26
CA GLU A 38 2.52 3.84 -1.93
C GLU A 38 2.55 2.90 -0.72
N SER A 39 1.67 3.14 0.23
CA SER A 39 1.46 2.26 1.36
C SER A 39 0.32 1.29 1.07
N ILE A 40 0.57 0.01 1.30
CA ILE A 40 -0.40 -1.06 1.16
C ILE A 40 -0.64 -1.66 2.53
N LYS A 41 -1.89 -1.64 2.98
CA LYS A 41 -2.31 -2.33 4.21
C LYS A 41 -3.32 -3.42 3.89
N LYS A 42 -3.20 -4.53 4.62
CA LYS A 42 -4.09 -5.68 4.52
C LYS A 42 -4.70 -5.99 5.88
N LYS A 43 -5.97 -6.33 5.87
CA LYS A 43 -6.70 -6.88 7.02
C LYS A 43 -7.35 -8.18 6.61
N GLU A 44 -7.17 -9.21 7.40
CA GLU A 44 -7.78 -10.51 7.19
C GLU A 44 -8.75 -10.82 8.32
N ILE A 45 -9.94 -11.30 7.96
CA ILE A 45 -10.97 -11.72 8.89
C ILE A 45 -11.37 -13.15 8.50
N ASN A 46 -11.28 -14.07 9.46
CA ASN A 46 -11.70 -15.45 9.29
C ASN A 46 -12.83 -15.77 10.26
N LYS A 47 -13.87 -16.41 9.77
CA LYS A 47 -14.98 -16.90 10.58
C LYS A 47 -15.54 -18.19 10.02
N SER A 48 -15.85 -19.12 10.91
CA SER A 48 -16.42 -20.43 10.54
C SER A 48 -17.75 -20.64 11.26
N PHE A 49 -18.66 -21.30 10.58
CA PHE A 49 -19.98 -21.66 11.09
C PHE A 49 -20.27 -23.14 10.80
N ASN A 50 -20.80 -23.85 11.79
CA ASN A 50 -21.33 -25.19 11.56
C ASN A 50 -22.63 -25.12 10.78
N VAL A 51 -22.76 -25.93 9.75
CA VAL A 51 -23.90 -25.94 8.86
C VAL A 51 -24.41 -27.35 8.62
N GLY A 52 -25.72 -27.48 8.40
CA GLY A 52 -26.37 -28.68 7.95
C GLY A 52 -26.59 -28.72 6.42
N LYS A 53 -27.12 -29.82 5.93
CA LYS A 53 -27.34 -30.05 4.48
C LYS A 53 -28.29 -29.02 3.83
N ASN A 54 -29.21 -28.47 4.61
CA ASN A 54 -30.23 -27.53 4.11
C ASN A 54 -29.93 -26.08 4.47
N ASP A 55 -28.75 -25.79 5.00
CA ASP A 55 -28.35 -24.44 5.34
C ASP A 55 -27.97 -23.67 4.08
N ILE A 56 -28.25 -22.37 4.12
CA ILE A 56 -28.06 -21.44 3.00
C ILE A 56 -26.90 -20.51 3.35
N LEU A 57 -25.99 -20.34 2.37
CA LEU A 57 -24.97 -19.31 2.43
C LEU A 57 -25.41 -18.12 1.57
N GLN A 58 -25.54 -16.96 2.21
CA GLN A 58 -25.84 -15.70 1.54
C GLN A 58 -24.64 -14.76 1.67
N VAL A 59 -24.10 -14.36 0.54
CA VAL A 59 -22.97 -13.41 0.49
C VAL A 59 -23.39 -12.18 -0.30
N ASP A 60 -23.33 -11.03 0.35
CA ASP A 60 -23.50 -9.72 -0.30
C ASP A 60 -22.17 -8.97 -0.27
N ASN A 61 -21.54 -8.86 -1.43
CA ASN A 61 -20.27 -8.17 -1.60
C ASN A 61 -20.37 -7.18 -2.76
N ARG A 62 -20.22 -5.91 -2.46
CA ARG A 62 -20.26 -4.83 -3.46
C ARG A 62 -18.92 -4.57 -4.11
N TYR A 63 -17.82 -4.98 -3.47
CA TYR A 63 -16.46 -4.66 -3.91
C TYR A 63 -15.59 -5.90 -3.88
N GLY A 64 -14.87 -6.17 -4.97
CA GLY A 64 -13.94 -7.27 -5.07
C GLY A 64 -14.58 -8.58 -5.56
N ASN A 65 -13.83 -9.66 -5.42
CA ASN A 65 -14.20 -10.97 -5.94
C ASN A 65 -14.64 -11.93 -4.83
N ILE A 66 -15.58 -12.80 -5.15
CA ILE A 66 -16.01 -13.91 -4.30
C ILE A 66 -15.53 -15.20 -4.94
N THR A 67 -14.84 -16.03 -4.16
CA THR A 67 -14.49 -17.38 -4.55
C THR A 67 -15.14 -18.37 -3.60
N VAL A 68 -15.92 -19.29 -4.15
CA VAL A 68 -16.59 -20.34 -3.40
C VAL A 68 -15.97 -21.68 -3.75
N THR A 69 -15.50 -22.40 -2.74
CA THR A 69 -14.90 -23.74 -2.88
C THR A 69 -15.71 -24.73 -2.08
N HIS A 70 -16.02 -25.85 -2.69
CA HIS A 70 -16.74 -26.95 -2.05
C HIS A 70 -15.79 -27.85 -1.27
N TRP A 71 -16.20 -28.27 -0.07
CA TRP A 71 -15.46 -29.24 0.72
C TRP A 71 -16.41 -30.22 1.45
N SER A 72 -15.85 -31.30 2.00
CA SER A 72 -16.62 -32.38 2.61
C SER A 72 -17.03 -32.14 4.08
N LYS A 73 -16.67 -31.02 4.67
CA LYS A 73 -16.99 -30.69 6.06
C LYS A 73 -18.36 -30.05 6.18
N SER A 74 -19.08 -30.34 7.30
CA SER A 74 -20.33 -29.64 7.67
C SER A 74 -20.06 -28.28 8.30
N GLU A 75 -19.29 -27.46 7.62
CA GLU A 75 -18.80 -26.18 8.09
C GLU A 75 -18.63 -25.23 6.91
N VAL A 76 -19.04 -23.97 7.09
CA VAL A 76 -18.72 -22.86 6.19
C VAL A 76 -17.61 -22.04 6.81
N SER A 77 -16.49 -21.94 6.12
CA SER A 77 -15.39 -21.05 6.48
C SER A 77 -15.38 -19.85 5.55
N ILE A 78 -15.43 -18.66 6.13
CA ILE A 78 -15.43 -17.39 5.41
C ILE A 78 -14.12 -16.67 5.73
N ARG A 79 -13.34 -16.43 4.70
CA ARG A 79 -12.11 -15.65 4.77
C ARG A 79 -12.28 -14.37 3.97
N VAL A 80 -12.13 -13.24 4.62
CA VAL A 80 -12.19 -11.93 3.99
C VAL A 80 -10.85 -11.26 4.09
N VAL A 81 -10.32 -10.83 2.95
CA VAL A 81 -9.08 -10.05 2.87
C VAL A 81 -9.42 -8.67 2.33
N ILE A 82 -9.10 -7.65 3.12
CA ILE A 82 -9.26 -6.25 2.75
C ILE A 82 -7.87 -5.70 2.45
N GLU A 83 -7.67 -5.17 1.25
CA GLU A 83 -6.44 -4.51 0.85
C GLU A 83 -6.71 -3.04 0.54
N ALA A 84 -5.95 -2.15 1.15
CA ALA A 84 -6.04 -0.73 0.91
C ALA A 84 -4.69 -0.17 0.46
N LYS A 85 -4.70 0.59 -0.62
CA LYS A 85 -3.56 1.32 -1.16
C LYS A 85 -3.78 2.82 -1.00
N ALA A 86 -2.81 3.51 -0.43
CA ALA A 86 -2.86 4.95 -0.25
C ALA A 86 -1.45 5.56 -0.24
N ARG A 87 -1.37 6.87 -0.17
CA ARG A 87 -0.09 7.60 -0.16
C ARG A 87 0.75 7.35 1.10
N ASN A 88 0.10 7.01 2.21
CA ASN A 88 0.73 6.70 3.48
C ASN A 88 -0.10 5.69 4.28
N ASP A 89 0.49 5.16 5.34
CA ASP A 89 -0.12 4.16 6.21
C ASP A 89 -1.40 4.63 6.87
N GLU A 90 -1.44 5.87 7.30
CA GLU A 90 -2.61 6.48 7.96
C GLU A 90 -3.83 6.50 7.04
N LYS A 91 -3.64 6.91 5.79
CA LYS A 91 -4.71 6.92 4.79
C LYS A 91 -5.16 5.51 4.39
N ALA A 92 -4.22 4.58 4.25
CA ALA A 92 -4.52 3.18 3.99
C ALA A 92 -5.32 2.56 5.14
N GLN A 93 -4.94 2.84 6.38
CA GLN A 93 -5.67 2.39 7.57
C GLN A 93 -7.08 2.99 7.64
N ALA A 94 -7.23 4.26 7.31
CA ALA A 94 -8.53 4.93 7.27
C ALA A 94 -9.49 4.29 6.24
N ILE A 95 -8.99 3.80 5.12
CA ILE A 95 -9.79 3.06 4.14
C ILE A 95 -10.25 1.71 4.72
N ILE A 96 -9.36 0.97 5.36
CA ILE A 96 -9.68 -0.30 6.02
C ILE A 96 -10.73 -0.11 7.11
N ASP A 97 -10.62 0.93 7.91
CA ASP A 97 -11.54 1.23 9.01
C ASP A 97 -12.97 1.58 8.56
N ARG A 98 -13.13 1.97 7.30
CA ARG A 98 -14.44 2.20 6.69
C ARG A 98 -15.15 0.93 6.27
N VAL A 99 -14.41 -0.14 6.01
CA VAL A 99 -14.98 -1.40 5.59
C VAL A 99 -15.55 -2.12 6.81
N ASN A 100 -16.84 -2.32 6.82
CA ASN A 100 -17.53 -3.09 7.84
C ASN A 100 -17.98 -4.43 7.25
N ILE A 101 -17.58 -5.51 7.90
CA ILE A 101 -17.94 -6.85 7.49
C ILE A 101 -18.74 -7.49 8.61
N ARG A 102 -19.97 -7.87 8.28
CA ARG A 102 -20.87 -8.56 9.17
C ARG A 102 -21.01 -10.00 8.73
N MET A 103 -20.66 -10.92 9.61
CA MET A 103 -20.81 -12.36 9.40
C MET A 103 -21.57 -12.96 10.57
N GLU A 104 -22.71 -13.56 10.26
CA GLU A 104 -23.59 -14.15 11.27
C GLU A 104 -24.37 -15.35 10.71
N LYS A 105 -24.77 -16.23 11.60
CA LYS A 105 -25.70 -17.31 11.29
C LYS A 105 -27.02 -17.07 12.03
N ILE A 106 -28.10 -16.98 11.27
CA ILE A 106 -29.47 -16.83 11.79
C ILE A 106 -30.30 -17.98 11.26
N GLY A 107 -30.77 -18.87 12.15
CA GLY A 107 -31.49 -20.06 11.75
C GLY A 107 -30.65 -20.98 10.88
N ASN A 108 -31.10 -21.22 9.66
CA ASN A 108 -30.41 -22.03 8.65
C ASN A 108 -29.63 -21.19 7.61
N THR A 109 -29.48 -19.90 7.83
CA THR A 109 -28.81 -19.00 6.90
C THR A 109 -27.53 -18.43 7.49
N VAL A 110 -26.39 -18.66 6.85
CA VAL A 110 -25.12 -18.00 7.11
C VAL A 110 -25.03 -16.80 6.19
N SER A 111 -24.89 -15.61 6.77
CA SER A 111 -24.85 -14.34 6.04
C SER A 111 -23.49 -13.68 6.20
N ALA A 112 -22.93 -13.21 5.08
CA ALA A 112 -21.74 -12.38 5.05
C ALA A 112 -22.02 -11.13 4.21
N VAL A 113 -21.96 -9.97 4.84
CA VAL A 113 -22.29 -8.69 4.21
C VAL A 113 -21.14 -7.73 4.36
N THR A 114 -20.72 -7.16 3.24
CA THR A 114 -19.72 -6.09 3.20
C THR A 114 -20.38 -4.74 3.01
N SER A 115 -20.11 -3.80 3.88
CA SER A 115 -20.61 -2.43 3.79
C SER A 115 -19.52 -1.41 4.00
N LEU A 116 -19.66 -0.23 3.40
CA LEU A 116 -18.77 0.90 3.62
C LEU A 116 -19.44 1.93 4.52
N ARG A 117 -18.76 2.35 5.57
CA ARG A 117 -19.20 3.49 6.38
C ARG A 117 -19.08 4.77 5.56
N SER A 118 -20.18 5.46 5.42
CA SER A 118 -20.18 6.83 4.92
C SER A 118 -19.45 7.75 5.90
N GLN A 119 -18.58 8.60 5.39
CA GLN A 119 -18.09 9.74 6.18
C GLN A 119 -19.17 10.83 6.14
N ASN A 120 -19.73 11.05 7.27
CA ASN A 120 -20.47 12.28 7.52
C ASN A 120 -19.53 13.37 8.01
#